data_7905b7fb56185f5b9321236e1881335d
#
_entry.id   7905b7fb56185f5b9321236e1881335d
#
_cell.length_a   1.000
_cell.length_b   1.000
_cell.length_c   1.000
_cell.angle_alpha   90.00
_cell.angle_beta   90.00
_cell.angle_gamma   90.00
#
_symmetry.space_group_name_H-M   'P 1'
#
loop_
_entity.id
_entity.type
_entity.pdbx_description
1 polymer ?
#
loop_
_entity_poly.entity_id
_entity_poly.type
_entity_poly.pdbx_seq_one_letter_code
_entity_poly.pdbx_strand_id
1 'polypeptide(L)'
;MDSQNEITLHDNKFLSQEELLKDSCVIIEQARQSAYQVVNETLIKRNWLLGMRIQHEVLKEQRAEYGEQVIKKLATDLVKRYGRGFSKSNLYLFVSFYVSHPDFFQSLTGKSDVVIDENIFQSLTGKSPIRLSWTHYSITL
;
A
#
# COMPACT_ATOMS: atom_id res chain seq x y z
N MET A 1 -27.59 -6.65 -55.15
CA MET A 1 -26.61 -5.70 -54.63
C MET A 1 -26.77 -5.50 -53.14
N ASP A 2 -27.97 -5.54 -52.68
CA ASP A 2 -28.25 -5.16 -51.30
C ASP A 2 -28.08 -6.31 -50.30
N SER A 3 -28.16 -7.58 -50.76
CA SER A 3 -28.00 -8.72 -49.87
C SER A 3 -26.58 -8.88 -49.31
N GLN A 4 -25.56 -8.51 -50.10
CA GLN A 4 -24.18 -8.54 -49.63
C GLN A 4 -23.90 -7.40 -48.64
N ASN A 5 -24.50 -6.25 -48.86
CA ASN A 5 -24.37 -5.14 -47.89
C ASN A 5 -25.08 -5.43 -46.58
N GLU A 6 -26.24 -6.08 -46.63
CA GLU A 6 -26.96 -6.45 -45.42
C GLU A 6 -26.18 -7.48 -44.59
N ILE A 7 -25.59 -8.50 -45.24
CA ILE A 7 -24.78 -9.51 -44.57
C ILE A 7 -23.55 -8.87 -43.94
N THR A 8 -22.89 -7.96 -44.66
CA THR A 8 -21.69 -7.28 -44.14
C THR A 8 -22.02 -6.40 -42.96
N LEU A 9 -23.15 -5.70 -43.00
CA LEU A 9 -23.62 -4.87 -41.89
C LEU A 9 -23.97 -5.70 -40.66
N HIS A 10 -24.57 -6.84 -40.87
CA HIS A 10 -24.94 -7.75 -39.78
C HIS A 10 -23.68 -8.36 -39.14
N ASP A 11 -22.73 -8.82 -39.94
CA ASP A 11 -21.47 -9.34 -39.47
C ASP A 11 -20.66 -8.26 -38.73
N ASN A 12 -20.60 -7.05 -39.23
CA ASN A 12 -19.95 -5.93 -38.58
C ASN A 12 -20.60 -5.60 -37.24
N LYS A 13 -21.93 -5.73 -37.15
CA LYS A 13 -22.63 -5.47 -35.91
C LYS A 13 -22.29 -6.53 -34.86
N PHE A 14 -22.18 -7.80 -35.24
CA PHE A 14 -21.76 -8.88 -34.35
C PHE A 14 -20.31 -8.68 -33.90
N LEU A 15 -19.39 -8.40 -34.81
CA LEU A 15 -18.01 -8.14 -34.51
C LEU A 15 -17.87 -6.93 -33.59
N SER A 16 -18.65 -5.88 -33.83
CA SER A 16 -18.66 -4.68 -33.01
C SER A 16 -19.11 -4.97 -31.57
N GLN A 17 -20.09 -5.85 -31.38
CA GLN A 17 -20.56 -6.25 -30.05
C GLN A 17 -19.55 -7.13 -29.34
N GLU A 18 -18.86 -8.03 -30.02
CA GLU A 18 -17.79 -8.83 -29.45
C GLU A 18 -16.61 -7.97 -29.07
N GLU A 19 -16.25 -7.01 -29.91
CA GLU A 19 -15.18 -6.05 -29.60
C GLU A 19 -15.55 -5.19 -28.42
N LEU A 20 -16.80 -4.74 -28.34
CA LEU A 20 -17.29 -3.95 -27.21
C LEU A 20 -17.17 -4.74 -25.91
N LEU A 21 -17.59 -6.01 -25.92
CA LEU A 21 -17.46 -6.87 -24.75
C LEU A 21 -16.00 -7.06 -24.36
N LYS A 22 -15.14 -7.36 -25.32
CA LYS A 22 -13.72 -7.57 -25.10
C LYS A 22 -13.07 -6.31 -24.52
N ASP A 23 -13.34 -5.16 -25.11
CA ASP A 23 -12.80 -3.89 -24.63
C ASP A 23 -13.30 -3.55 -23.24
N SER A 24 -14.56 -3.82 -22.98
CA SER A 24 -15.16 -3.62 -21.65
C SER A 24 -14.47 -4.49 -20.60
N CYS A 25 -14.22 -5.76 -20.94
CA CYS A 25 -13.49 -6.66 -20.03
C CYS A 25 -12.07 -6.17 -19.75
N VAL A 26 -11.38 -5.70 -20.78
CA VAL A 26 -10.02 -5.15 -20.61
C VAL A 26 -10.03 -3.95 -19.67
N ILE A 27 -10.98 -3.04 -19.87
CA ILE A 27 -11.10 -1.85 -19.02
C ILE A 27 -11.37 -2.25 -17.57
N ILE A 28 -12.31 -3.18 -17.36
CA ILE A 28 -12.68 -3.64 -16.02
C ILE A 28 -11.49 -4.34 -15.35
N GLU A 29 -10.81 -5.23 -16.06
CA GLU A 29 -9.68 -5.96 -15.48
C GLU A 29 -8.49 -5.04 -15.18
N GLN A 30 -8.21 -4.08 -16.04
CA GLN A 30 -7.15 -3.10 -15.77
C GLN A 30 -7.50 -2.25 -14.54
N ALA A 31 -8.75 -1.84 -14.42
CA ALA A 31 -9.20 -1.08 -13.25
C ALA A 31 -9.07 -1.89 -11.96
N ARG A 32 -9.45 -3.17 -12.01
CA ARG A 32 -9.32 -4.08 -10.86
C ARG A 32 -7.87 -4.27 -10.45
N GLN A 33 -6.98 -4.52 -11.40
CA GLN A 33 -5.55 -4.68 -11.12
C GLN A 33 -4.95 -3.40 -10.53
N SER A 34 -5.30 -2.25 -11.09
CA SER A 34 -4.84 -0.97 -10.55
C SER A 34 -5.32 -0.74 -9.13
N ALA A 35 -6.58 -1.07 -8.83
CA ALA A 35 -7.13 -0.94 -7.49
C ALA A 35 -6.40 -1.85 -6.50
N TYR A 36 -6.13 -3.09 -6.86
CA TYR A 36 -5.37 -4.01 -6.01
C TYR A 36 -3.95 -3.49 -5.76
N GLN A 37 -3.31 -2.96 -6.78
CA GLN A 37 -1.96 -2.41 -6.65
C GLN A 37 -1.94 -1.20 -5.71
N VAL A 38 -2.88 -0.28 -5.86
CA VAL A 38 -2.98 0.90 -4.98
C VAL A 38 -3.24 0.48 -3.54
N VAL A 39 -4.15 -0.48 -3.31
CA VAL A 39 -4.43 -0.99 -1.97
C VAL A 39 -3.18 -1.61 -1.37
N ASN A 40 -2.46 -2.45 -2.12
CA ASN A 40 -1.22 -3.06 -1.65
C ASN A 40 -0.18 -2.02 -1.28
N GLU A 41 0.05 -1.04 -2.14
CA GLU A 41 1.02 0.03 -1.88
C GLU A 41 0.64 0.82 -0.63
N THR A 42 -0.63 1.11 -0.45
CA THR A 42 -1.14 1.81 0.73
C THR A 42 -0.91 1.00 2.01
N LEU A 43 -1.17 -0.30 1.98
CA LEU A 43 -0.96 -1.16 3.14
C LEU A 43 0.51 -1.31 3.49
N ILE A 44 1.37 -1.45 2.49
CA ILE A 44 2.81 -1.51 2.69
C ILE A 44 3.31 -0.22 3.33
N LYS A 45 2.86 0.91 2.82
CA LYS A 45 3.22 2.23 3.35
C LYS A 45 2.73 2.40 4.78
N ARG A 46 1.51 1.96 5.05
CA ARG A 46 0.95 1.95 6.41
C ARG A 46 1.83 1.16 7.37
N ASN A 47 2.22 -0.04 6.97
CA ASN A 47 3.02 -0.93 7.80
C ASN A 47 4.40 -0.33 8.08
N TRP A 48 5.02 0.26 7.07
CA TRP A 48 6.30 0.94 7.24
C TRP A 48 6.20 2.14 8.19
N LEU A 49 5.16 2.96 8.03
CA LEU A 49 4.93 4.11 8.91
C LEU A 49 4.67 3.69 10.35
N LEU A 50 3.92 2.62 10.56
CA LEU A 50 3.70 2.07 11.89
C LEU A 50 5.01 1.58 12.49
N GLY A 51 5.80 0.86 11.72
CA GLY A 51 7.11 0.40 12.16
C GLY A 51 8.02 1.55 12.54
N MET A 52 8.06 2.59 11.73
CA MET A 52 8.81 3.80 12.00
C MET A 52 8.38 4.45 13.32
N ARG A 53 7.08 4.66 13.48
CA ARG A 53 6.55 5.32 14.67
C ARG A 53 6.80 4.53 15.94
N ILE A 54 6.64 3.21 15.88
CA ILE A 54 6.91 2.32 17.00
C ILE A 54 8.40 2.35 17.36
N GLN A 55 9.26 2.25 16.37
CA GLN A 55 10.71 2.26 16.61
C GLN A 55 11.17 3.56 17.27
N HIS A 56 10.61 4.68 16.87
CA HIS A 56 10.95 5.97 17.50
C HIS A 56 10.52 6.02 18.96
N GLU A 57 9.36 5.46 19.28
CA GLU A 57 8.89 5.40 20.66
C GLU A 57 9.77 4.51 21.50
N VAL A 58 10.14 3.35 20.99
CA VAL A 58 10.99 2.38 21.66
C VAL A 58 12.38 2.95 21.95
N LEU A 59 12.95 3.69 21.00
CA LEU A 59 14.29 4.27 21.14
C LEU A 59 14.37 5.39 22.17
N LYS A 60 13.26 5.96 22.61
CA LYS A 60 13.27 7.04 23.59
C LYS A 60 13.93 6.65 24.92
N GLU A 61 13.78 5.39 25.34
CA GLU A 61 14.32 4.92 26.61
C GLU A 61 15.44 3.87 26.48
N GLN A 62 15.70 3.36 25.31
CA GLN A 62 16.79 2.41 25.03
C GLN A 62 16.85 1.17 25.94
N ARG A 63 15.72 0.80 26.55
CA ARG A 63 15.61 -0.43 27.36
C ARG A 63 14.77 -1.46 26.63
N ALA A 64 15.27 -2.68 26.53
CA ALA A 64 14.57 -3.76 25.86
C ALA A 64 13.20 -4.06 26.48
N GLU A 65 13.12 -4.01 27.81
CA GLU A 65 11.85 -4.23 28.52
C GLU A 65 10.81 -3.17 28.19
N TYR A 66 11.22 -1.92 28.10
CA TYR A 66 10.33 -0.84 27.73
C TYR A 66 9.78 -1.03 26.33
N GLY A 67 10.62 -1.35 25.38
CA GLY A 67 10.20 -1.60 24.00
C GLY A 67 9.21 -2.75 23.89
N GLU A 68 9.46 -3.84 24.62
CA GLU A 68 8.56 -4.98 24.62
C GLU A 68 7.20 -4.62 25.21
N GLN A 69 7.17 -3.88 26.30
CA GLN A 69 5.93 -3.45 26.93
C GLN A 69 5.14 -2.49 26.06
N VAL A 70 5.81 -1.57 25.39
CA VAL A 70 5.17 -0.63 24.47
C VAL A 70 4.47 -1.37 23.34
N ILE A 71 5.17 -2.33 22.73
CA ILE A 71 4.61 -3.08 21.62
C ILE A 71 3.45 -3.97 22.09
N LYS A 72 3.60 -4.61 23.24
CA LYS A 72 2.55 -5.46 23.80
C LYS A 72 1.28 -4.68 24.08
N LYS A 73 1.39 -3.53 24.71
CA LYS A 73 0.25 -2.67 25.02
C LYS A 73 -0.40 -2.14 23.75
N LEU A 74 0.41 -1.66 22.82
CA LEU A 74 -0.08 -1.15 21.55
C LEU A 74 -0.84 -2.23 20.78
N ALA A 75 -0.29 -3.44 20.73
CA ALA A 75 -0.94 -4.57 20.06
C ALA A 75 -2.30 -4.85 20.68
N THR A 76 -2.40 -4.87 22.01
CA THR A 76 -3.67 -5.09 22.70
C THR A 76 -4.70 -4.04 22.30
N ASP A 77 -4.31 -2.78 22.28
CA ASP A 77 -5.21 -1.68 21.94
C ASP A 77 -5.63 -1.71 20.47
N LEU A 78 -4.67 -1.96 19.57
CA LEU A 78 -4.95 -1.98 18.14
C LEU A 78 -5.79 -3.18 17.73
N VAL A 79 -5.55 -4.35 18.33
CA VAL A 79 -6.37 -5.54 18.05
C VAL A 79 -7.81 -5.31 18.45
N LYS A 80 -8.05 -4.63 19.57
CA LYS A 80 -9.42 -4.27 19.99
C LYS A 80 -10.11 -3.37 19.00
N ARG A 81 -9.38 -2.44 18.40
CA ARG A 81 -9.95 -1.44 17.47
C ARG A 81 -10.06 -1.94 16.04
N TYR A 82 -9.06 -2.66 15.56
CA TYR A 82 -8.90 -2.97 14.14
C TYR A 82 -8.74 -4.45 13.82
N GLY A 83 -8.52 -5.30 14.83
CA GLY A 83 -8.47 -6.75 14.64
C GLY A 83 -7.06 -7.33 14.58
N ARG A 84 -6.99 -8.60 14.17
CA ARG A 84 -5.79 -9.43 14.28
C ARG A 84 -4.60 -8.98 13.42
N GLY A 85 -4.84 -8.16 12.43
CA GLY A 85 -3.76 -7.65 11.58
C GLY A 85 -2.73 -6.81 12.34
N PHE A 86 -3.03 -6.42 13.57
CA PHE A 86 -2.15 -5.60 14.41
C PHE A 86 -1.70 -6.36 15.66
N SER A 87 -1.55 -7.67 15.54
CA SER A 87 -1.01 -8.51 16.60
C SER A 87 0.43 -8.11 16.94
N LYS A 88 0.88 -8.51 18.12
CA LYS A 88 2.26 -8.28 18.57
C LYS A 88 3.27 -8.74 17.53
N SER A 89 3.09 -9.93 16.96
CA SER A 89 3.97 -10.48 15.93
C SER A 89 4.00 -9.59 14.69
N ASN A 90 2.85 -9.11 14.26
CA ASN A 90 2.78 -8.23 13.09
C ASN A 90 3.42 -6.87 13.35
N LEU A 91 3.25 -6.32 14.55
CA LEU A 91 3.91 -5.06 14.91
C LEU A 91 5.42 -5.19 14.90
N TYR A 92 5.97 -6.31 15.38
CA TYR A 92 7.40 -6.58 15.26
C TYR A 92 7.85 -6.69 13.81
N LEU A 93 7.03 -7.29 12.95
CA LEU A 93 7.34 -7.34 11.52
C LEU A 93 7.36 -5.94 10.90
N PHE A 94 6.44 -5.07 11.28
CA PHE A 94 6.43 -3.69 10.78
C PHE A 94 7.68 -2.92 11.23
N VAL A 95 8.09 -3.08 12.47
CA VAL A 95 9.34 -2.49 12.98
C VAL A 95 10.54 -3.03 12.23
N SER A 96 10.59 -4.34 12.04
CA SER A 96 11.67 -4.99 11.28
C SER A 96 11.73 -4.48 9.84
N PHE A 97 10.57 -4.32 9.22
CA PHE A 97 10.47 -3.77 7.88
C PHE A 97 11.06 -2.35 7.81
N TYR A 98 10.66 -1.49 8.72
CA TYR A 98 11.20 -0.14 8.79
C TYR A 98 12.72 -0.12 9.00
N VAL A 99 13.20 -0.90 9.97
CA VAL A 99 14.63 -0.95 10.30
C VAL A 99 15.47 -1.46 9.13
N SER A 100 14.95 -2.46 8.41
CA SER A 100 15.64 -3.05 7.25
C SER A 100 15.57 -2.18 6.02
N HIS A 101 14.56 -1.32 5.90
CA HIS A 101 14.31 -0.53 4.70
C HIS A 101 14.00 0.94 5.05
N PRO A 102 14.97 1.65 5.63
CA PRO A 102 14.73 3.03 6.06
C PRO A 102 14.41 3.99 4.93
N ASP A 103 14.78 3.62 3.69
CA ASP A 103 14.61 4.46 2.51
C ASP A 103 13.32 4.18 1.73
N PHE A 104 12.47 3.30 2.26
CA PHE A 104 11.27 2.83 1.55
C PHE A 104 10.36 3.96 1.11
N PHE A 105 10.10 4.91 1.98
CA PHE A 105 9.12 5.96 1.72
C PHE A 105 9.48 6.79 0.49
N GLN A 106 10.74 7.10 0.32
CA GLN A 106 11.22 7.89 -0.81
C GLN A 106 11.07 7.15 -2.14
N SER A 107 11.30 5.85 -2.14
CA SER A 107 11.16 5.04 -3.37
C SER A 107 9.71 4.99 -3.86
N LEU A 108 8.73 5.20 -2.99
CA LEU A 108 7.30 5.20 -3.34
C LEU A 108 6.73 6.59 -3.60
N THR A 109 7.36 7.66 -3.11
CA THR A 109 6.82 9.01 -3.24
C THR A 109 6.78 9.52 -4.68
N GLY A 110 7.50 8.89 -5.59
CA GLY A 110 7.40 9.20 -7.02
C GLY A 110 6.16 8.65 -7.70
N LYS A 111 5.37 7.83 -7.01
CA LYS A 111 4.13 7.25 -7.53
C LYS A 111 2.95 7.97 -6.88
N SER A 112 2.30 8.82 -7.65
CA SER A 112 1.29 9.76 -7.17
C SER A 112 -0.01 9.14 -6.67
N ASP A 113 -0.17 7.83 -6.76
CA ASP A 113 -1.46 7.17 -6.52
C ASP A 113 -1.62 6.62 -5.11
N VAL A 114 -0.70 6.92 -4.19
CA VAL A 114 -0.75 6.38 -2.85
C VAL A 114 -1.53 7.30 -1.93
N VAL A 115 -2.53 6.73 -1.24
CA VAL A 115 -3.49 7.47 -0.43
C VAL A 115 -2.85 8.10 0.82
N ILE A 116 -1.83 7.46 1.41
CA ILE A 116 -1.12 8.04 2.54
C ILE A 116 -0.11 9.04 1.99
N ASP A 117 -0.39 10.31 2.19
CA ASP A 117 0.38 11.38 1.61
C ASP A 117 1.50 11.88 2.55
N GLU A 118 2.25 12.84 2.03
CA GLU A 118 3.36 13.45 2.73
C GLU A 118 2.93 14.20 4.00
N ASN A 119 1.70 14.70 4.03
CA ASN A 119 1.17 15.38 5.20
C ASN A 119 1.03 14.46 6.40
N ILE A 120 0.55 13.23 6.17
CA ILE A 120 0.47 12.21 7.22
C ILE A 120 1.87 11.85 7.70
N PHE A 121 2.79 11.64 6.77
CA PHE A 121 4.18 11.37 7.10
C PHE A 121 4.78 12.47 7.97
N GLN A 122 4.59 13.73 7.57
CA GLN A 122 5.12 14.88 8.31
C GLN A 122 4.46 15.04 9.68
N SER A 123 3.15 14.75 9.79
CA SER A 123 2.48 14.83 11.08
C SER A 123 3.01 13.79 12.08
N LEU A 124 3.42 12.61 11.59
CA LEU A 124 4.00 11.56 12.41
C LEU A 124 5.46 11.81 12.76
N THR A 125 6.19 12.48 11.87
CA THR A 125 7.62 12.77 12.03
C THR A 125 7.91 14.19 12.46
N GLY A 126 6.91 15.08 12.39
CA GLY A 126 7.11 16.53 12.51
C GLY A 126 7.63 17.02 13.85
N LYS A 127 7.68 16.17 14.84
CA LYS A 127 8.28 16.50 16.14
C LYS A 127 9.65 15.85 16.33
N SER A 128 10.08 15.08 15.37
CA SER A 128 11.35 14.38 15.41
C SER A 128 12.03 14.64 14.06
N PRO A 129 13.20 15.32 14.06
CA PRO A 129 13.86 15.64 12.81
C PRO A 129 14.49 14.38 12.22
N ILE A 130 13.67 13.52 11.67
CA ILE A 130 14.17 12.35 10.97
C ILE A 130 14.35 12.72 9.53
N ARG A 131 15.56 13.02 9.20
CA ARG A 131 15.97 13.08 7.81
C ARG A 131 16.29 11.66 7.39
N LEU A 132 15.31 11.01 6.82
CA LEU A 132 15.55 9.75 6.16
C LEU A 132 16.30 10.06 4.87
N SER A 133 17.51 9.53 4.76
CA SER A 133 18.19 9.55 3.47
C SER A 133 17.59 8.44 2.64
N TRP A 134 16.88 8.81 1.59
CA TRP A 134 16.07 7.89 0.82
C TRP A 134 16.89 7.29 -0.32
N THR A 135 17.03 6.00 -0.33
CA THR A 135 17.62 5.29 -1.45
C THR A 135 16.61 4.30 -2.03
N HIS A 136 16.90 3.85 -3.24
CA HIS A 136 16.00 2.91 -3.92
C HIS A 136 16.17 1.50 -3.36
N TYR A 137 15.06 0.79 -3.16
CA TYR A 137 15.10 -0.62 -2.81
C TYR A 137 13.82 -1.32 -3.30
N SER A 138 13.86 -2.64 -3.38
CA SER A 138 12.72 -3.45 -3.77
C SER A 138 12.11 -4.14 -2.56
N ILE A 139 10.78 -4.20 -2.52
CA ILE A 139 10.04 -4.87 -1.47
C ILE A 139 9.52 -6.17 -2.04
N THR A 140 9.82 -7.26 -1.34
CA THR A 140 9.19 -8.55 -1.57
C THR A 140 8.26 -8.83 -0.39
N LEU A 141 7.02 -8.96 -0.70
CA LEU A 141 6.00 -9.34 0.29
C LEU A 141 5.71 -10.82 0.17
#